data_1cb6651b86941bda5c00f5bed75b0f61
#
_entry.id   1cb6651b86941bda5c00f5bed75b0f61
#
_cell.length_a   1.000
_cell.length_b   1.000
_cell.length_c   1.000
_cell.angle_alpha   90.00
_cell.angle_beta   90.00
_cell.angle_gamma   90.00
#
_symmetry.space_group_name_H-M   'P 1'
#
loop_
_entity.id
_entity.type
_entity.pdbx_description
1 polymer ?
#
loop_
_entity_poly.entity_id
_entity_poly.type
_entity_poly.pdbx_seq_one_letter_code
_entity_poly.pdbx_strand_id
1 'polypeptide(L)'
;MNKKIEIQVPEGKVAEEKDNRPVTERIKTLEDACNELGEENVFVQAYRTAEFNTSGNQNDVSDVVAYLKLRVISEALNEGCEPQFTTDECRWYPWFCLYKQEEIDRMNEKKKKKLWLFGSSSSLGAYCGLAYAYSYNGWAYSYAHFSDRLSVKSEALAKYFGQQFIDIWADYLIDKRECE
;
A
#
# COMPACT_ATOMS: atom_id res chain seq x y z
N MET A 1 -21.84 -21.10 27.22
CA MET A 1 -23.23 -20.93 26.71
C MET A 1 -23.17 -20.14 25.43
N ASN A 2 -23.35 -20.79 24.29
CA ASN A 2 -23.42 -20.09 22.99
C ASN A 2 -24.77 -19.41 22.89
N LYS A 3 -24.80 -18.09 22.89
CA LYS A 3 -26.02 -17.34 22.55
C LYS A 3 -26.25 -17.48 21.04
N LYS A 4 -27.32 -18.15 20.65
CA LYS A 4 -27.84 -18.07 19.27
C LYS A 4 -28.45 -16.69 19.09
N ILE A 5 -27.97 -15.94 18.10
CA ILE A 5 -28.55 -14.69 17.66
C ILE A 5 -29.40 -15.04 16.42
N GLU A 6 -30.71 -14.89 16.51
CA GLU A 6 -31.59 -14.97 15.34
C GLU A 6 -31.61 -13.60 14.65
N ILE A 7 -31.15 -13.55 13.41
CA ILE A 7 -31.18 -12.35 12.57
C ILE A 7 -32.33 -12.55 11.56
N GLN A 8 -33.32 -11.68 11.59
CA GLN A 8 -34.36 -11.65 10.55
C GLN A 8 -33.79 -10.90 9.34
N VAL A 9 -33.51 -11.63 8.28
CA VAL A 9 -33.07 -11.07 7.00
C VAL A 9 -34.29 -10.76 6.14
N PRO A 10 -34.49 -9.53 5.65
CA PRO A 10 -35.59 -9.20 4.75
C PRO A 10 -35.52 -10.05 3.47
N GLU A 11 -36.71 -10.34 2.93
CA GLU A 11 -36.85 -11.17 1.73
C GLU A 11 -36.03 -10.59 0.56
N GLY A 12 -35.17 -11.41 -0.05
CA GLY A 12 -34.24 -10.99 -1.14
C GLY A 12 -32.91 -10.44 -0.70
N LYS A 13 -32.58 -10.41 0.62
CA LYS A 13 -31.23 -10.10 1.11
C LYS A 13 -30.58 -11.33 1.73
N VAL A 14 -29.27 -11.48 1.52
CA VAL A 14 -28.45 -12.50 2.17
C VAL A 14 -27.78 -11.85 3.37
N ALA A 15 -27.79 -12.53 4.53
CA ALA A 15 -26.99 -12.08 5.67
C ALA A 15 -25.52 -12.39 5.37
N GLU A 16 -24.71 -11.37 5.19
CA GLU A 16 -23.27 -11.51 5.13
C GLU A 16 -22.70 -11.43 6.54
N GLU A 17 -21.94 -12.45 6.92
CA GLU A 17 -21.21 -12.44 8.18
C GLU A 17 -20.04 -11.48 8.05
N LYS A 18 -20.12 -10.31 8.69
CA LYS A 18 -19.03 -9.33 8.65
C LYS A 18 -17.84 -9.89 9.44
N ASP A 19 -16.70 -10.03 8.78
CA ASP A 19 -15.44 -10.39 9.43
C ASP A 19 -15.00 -9.27 10.37
N ASN A 20 -15.05 -9.53 11.68
CA ASN A 20 -14.73 -8.56 12.73
C ASN A 20 -13.24 -8.56 13.12
N ARG A 21 -12.38 -9.33 12.42
CA ARG A 21 -10.94 -9.28 12.66
C ARG A 21 -10.39 -7.90 12.30
N PRO A 22 -9.30 -7.44 12.95
CA PRO A 22 -8.60 -6.22 12.55
C PRO A 22 -8.27 -6.23 11.06
N VAL A 23 -8.38 -5.09 10.40
CA VAL A 23 -8.12 -4.97 8.95
C VAL A 23 -6.72 -5.46 8.57
N THR A 24 -5.72 -5.29 9.44
CA THR A 24 -4.35 -5.79 9.24
C THR A 24 -4.22 -7.31 9.32
N GLU A 25 -5.22 -8.02 9.84
CA GLU A 25 -5.29 -9.49 9.83
C GLU A 25 -6.03 -10.02 8.61
N ARG A 26 -6.96 -9.21 8.04
CA ARG A 26 -7.74 -9.53 6.87
C ARG A 26 -7.00 -9.23 5.56
N ILE A 27 -6.27 -8.13 5.50
CA ILE A 27 -5.59 -7.64 4.28
C ILE A 27 -4.09 -7.82 4.43
N LYS A 28 -3.54 -8.92 3.92
CA LYS A 28 -2.11 -9.26 3.92
C LYS A 28 -1.49 -9.21 2.53
N THR A 29 -2.32 -9.33 1.52
CA THR A 29 -1.93 -9.32 0.11
C THR A 29 -2.77 -8.32 -0.67
N LEU A 30 -2.34 -7.99 -1.88
CA LEU A 30 -3.15 -7.19 -2.80
C LEU A 30 -4.49 -7.87 -3.12
N GLU A 31 -4.48 -9.20 -3.27
CA GLU A 31 -5.70 -9.94 -3.58
C GLU A 31 -6.70 -9.90 -2.41
N ASP A 32 -6.21 -9.93 -1.16
CA ASP A 32 -7.09 -9.72 0.00
C ASP A 32 -7.77 -8.34 -0.06
N ALA A 33 -7.02 -7.30 -0.46
CA ALA A 33 -7.55 -5.95 -0.62
C ALA A 33 -8.58 -5.87 -1.76
N CYS A 34 -8.33 -6.55 -2.88
CA CYS A 34 -9.30 -6.65 -3.97
C CYS A 34 -10.59 -7.35 -3.52
N ASN A 35 -10.46 -8.46 -2.81
CA ASN A 35 -11.59 -9.22 -2.29
C ASN A 35 -12.40 -8.43 -1.27
N GLU A 36 -11.74 -7.66 -0.39
CA GLU A 36 -12.39 -6.80 0.58
C GLU A 36 -13.24 -5.70 -0.07
N LEU A 37 -12.75 -5.13 -1.17
CA LEU A 37 -13.44 -4.06 -1.90
C LEU A 37 -14.48 -4.58 -2.91
N GLY A 38 -14.29 -5.80 -3.41
CA GLY A 38 -15.07 -6.40 -4.48
C GLY A 38 -14.68 -5.95 -5.89
N GLU A 39 -14.95 -6.80 -6.88
CA GLU A 39 -14.57 -6.57 -8.29
C GLU A 39 -15.27 -5.37 -8.94
N GLU A 40 -16.41 -4.91 -8.37
CA GLU A 40 -17.14 -3.73 -8.84
C GLU A 40 -16.49 -2.40 -8.37
N ASN A 41 -15.50 -2.46 -7.49
CA ASN A 41 -14.82 -1.27 -7.02
C ASN A 41 -14.00 -0.64 -8.15
N VAL A 42 -14.12 0.67 -8.32
CA VAL A 42 -13.49 1.42 -9.43
C VAL A 42 -11.96 1.32 -9.43
N PHE A 43 -11.33 1.21 -8.26
CA PHE A 43 -9.87 1.07 -8.17
C PHE A 43 -9.42 -0.34 -8.48
N VAL A 44 -10.19 -1.36 -8.09
CA VAL A 44 -9.94 -2.76 -8.46
C VAL A 44 -10.05 -2.92 -9.96
N GLN A 45 -11.11 -2.40 -10.59
CA GLN A 45 -11.28 -2.44 -12.05
C GLN A 45 -10.14 -1.72 -12.79
N ALA A 46 -9.75 -0.52 -12.31
CA ALA A 46 -8.65 0.23 -12.91
C ALA A 46 -7.33 -0.54 -12.83
N TYR A 47 -7.04 -1.14 -11.68
CA TYR A 47 -5.85 -1.97 -11.50
C TYR A 47 -5.88 -3.20 -12.43
N ARG A 48 -6.95 -4.00 -12.44
CA ARG A 48 -7.08 -5.20 -13.30
C ARG A 48 -6.90 -4.84 -14.78
N THR A 49 -7.50 -3.73 -15.21
CA THR A 49 -7.38 -3.25 -16.60
C THR A 49 -5.96 -2.82 -16.93
N ALA A 50 -5.30 -2.07 -16.05
CA ALA A 50 -3.93 -1.62 -16.25
C ALA A 50 -2.95 -2.81 -16.29
N GLU A 51 -3.08 -3.76 -15.38
CA GLU A 51 -2.25 -4.97 -15.33
C GLU A 51 -2.41 -5.81 -16.60
N PHE A 52 -3.64 -6.00 -17.08
CA PHE A 52 -3.91 -6.70 -18.34
C PHE A 52 -3.26 -6.00 -19.54
N ASN A 53 -3.41 -4.68 -19.65
CA ASN A 53 -2.90 -3.91 -20.79
C ASN A 53 -1.37 -3.78 -20.79
N THR A 54 -0.72 -3.90 -19.64
CA THR A 54 0.75 -3.81 -19.53
C THR A 54 1.43 -5.17 -19.63
N SER A 55 0.69 -6.26 -19.50
CA SER A 55 1.21 -7.62 -19.68
C SER A 55 1.72 -7.81 -21.09
N GLY A 56 3.06 -7.86 -21.27
CA GLY A 56 3.70 -8.00 -22.57
C GLY A 56 4.03 -6.69 -23.30
N ASN A 57 3.81 -5.53 -22.69
CA ASN A 57 4.22 -4.25 -23.26
C ASN A 57 5.69 -3.97 -22.95
N GLN A 58 6.43 -3.44 -23.95
CA GLN A 58 7.85 -3.06 -23.78
C GLN A 58 8.02 -1.69 -23.05
N ASN A 59 6.94 -0.93 -22.92
CA ASN A 59 6.98 0.34 -22.21
C ASN A 59 6.89 0.07 -20.70
N ASP A 60 7.88 0.52 -19.95
CA ASP A 60 7.84 0.45 -18.49
C ASP A 60 6.82 1.45 -17.93
N VAL A 61 5.73 0.92 -17.46
CA VAL A 61 4.66 1.64 -16.73
C VAL A 61 4.42 0.99 -15.37
N SER A 62 5.44 0.33 -14.84
CA SER A 62 5.37 -0.39 -13.56
C SER A 62 4.97 0.51 -12.40
N ASP A 63 5.41 1.76 -12.40
CA ASP A 63 5.05 2.79 -11.44
C ASP A 63 3.55 3.12 -11.43
N VAL A 64 2.93 3.17 -12.63
CA VAL A 64 1.48 3.42 -12.77
C VAL A 64 0.68 2.25 -12.21
N VAL A 65 1.09 1.02 -12.56
CA VAL A 65 0.44 -0.20 -12.02
C VAL A 65 0.64 -0.29 -10.51
N ALA A 66 1.84 -0.01 -10.01
CA ALA A 66 2.13 0.02 -8.58
C ALA A 66 1.29 1.07 -7.85
N TYR A 67 1.13 2.27 -8.42
CA TYR A 67 0.23 3.28 -7.86
C TYR A 67 -1.22 2.77 -7.74
N LEU A 68 -1.74 2.11 -8.77
CA LEU A 68 -3.10 1.54 -8.72
C LEU A 68 -3.22 0.44 -7.66
N LYS A 69 -2.22 -0.43 -7.52
CA LYS A 69 -2.15 -1.42 -6.43
C LYS A 69 -2.19 -0.75 -5.06
N LEU A 70 -1.39 0.29 -4.85
CA LEU A 70 -1.39 1.05 -3.60
C LEU A 70 -2.74 1.75 -3.34
N ARG A 71 -3.42 2.22 -4.39
CA ARG A 71 -4.78 2.79 -4.26
C ARG A 71 -5.79 1.78 -3.75
N VAL A 72 -5.79 0.57 -4.32
CA VAL A 72 -6.64 -0.54 -3.87
C VAL A 72 -6.36 -0.85 -2.39
N ILE A 73 -5.09 -1.01 -2.02
CA ILE A 73 -4.72 -1.36 -0.65
C ILE A 73 -5.09 -0.24 0.33
N SER A 74 -4.81 1.04 -0.01
CA SER A 74 -5.13 2.16 0.89
C SER A 74 -6.65 2.30 1.12
N GLU A 75 -7.44 2.08 0.09
CA GLU A 75 -8.91 2.11 0.17
C GLU A 75 -9.43 1.00 1.10
N ALA A 76 -8.94 -0.23 0.90
CA ALA A 76 -9.31 -1.36 1.73
C ALA A 76 -8.89 -1.18 3.21
N LEU A 77 -7.68 -0.67 3.46
CA LEU A 77 -7.19 -0.39 4.81
C LEU A 77 -7.99 0.71 5.53
N ASN A 78 -8.55 1.65 4.77
CA ASN A 78 -9.38 2.72 5.33
C ASN A 78 -10.81 2.28 5.67
N GLU A 79 -11.26 1.10 5.21
CA GLU A 79 -12.57 0.53 5.54
C GLU A 79 -13.74 1.51 5.29
N GLY A 80 -13.72 2.21 4.15
CA GLY A 80 -14.74 3.21 3.80
C GLY A 80 -14.68 4.51 4.61
N CYS A 81 -13.57 4.75 5.35
CA CYS A 81 -13.35 6.02 6.01
C CYS A 81 -13.04 7.09 4.96
N GLU A 82 -13.96 8.01 4.75
CA GLU A 82 -13.79 9.14 3.84
C GLU A 82 -13.07 10.30 4.54
N PRO A 83 -12.00 10.85 3.92
CA PRO A 83 -11.33 12.02 4.45
C PRO A 83 -12.27 13.23 4.52
N GLN A 84 -12.33 13.90 5.68
CA GLN A 84 -13.20 15.05 5.90
C GLN A 84 -12.58 16.37 5.40
N PHE A 85 -11.29 16.40 5.09
CA PHE A 85 -10.53 17.59 4.67
C PHE A 85 -10.64 18.77 5.66
N THR A 86 -10.71 18.45 6.95
CA THR A 86 -10.70 19.45 8.03
C THR A 86 -9.28 19.71 8.52
N THR A 87 -9.06 20.83 9.19
CA THR A 87 -7.75 21.15 9.80
C THR A 87 -7.38 20.23 10.96
N ASP A 88 -8.36 19.54 11.53
CA ASP A 88 -8.17 18.67 12.70
C ASP A 88 -7.97 17.20 12.33
N GLU A 89 -8.15 16.84 11.06
CA GLU A 89 -7.97 15.48 10.59
C GLU A 89 -6.50 15.21 10.23
N CYS A 90 -5.90 14.28 10.96
CA CYS A 90 -4.57 13.76 10.63
C CYS A 90 -4.66 12.64 9.60
N ARG A 91 -3.86 12.75 8.55
CA ARG A 91 -3.67 11.72 7.54
C ARG A 91 -2.29 11.16 7.64
N TRP A 92 -2.20 9.84 7.73
CA TRP A 92 -0.98 9.11 7.97
C TRP A 92 -0.51 8.42 6.71
N TYR A 93 0.78 8.50 6.42
CA TYR A 93 1.41 7.81 5.29
C TYR A 93 2.77 7.25 5.70
N PRO A 94 3.23 6.17 5.04
CA PRO A 94 4.54 5.62 5.32
C PRO A 94 5.64 6.53 4.77
N TRP A 95 6.75 6.58 5.48
CA TRP A 95 7.96 7.27 5.06
C TRP A 95 9.08 6.27 4.88
N PHE A 96 9.83 6.40 3.78
CA PHE A 96 10.89 5.48 3.43
C PHE A 96 12.25 6.18 3.40
N CYS A 97 13.32 5.43 3.74
CA CYS A 97 14.70 5.83 3.53
C CYS A 97 15.32 4.99 2.42
N LEU A 98 16.05 5.64 1.55
CA LEU A 98 16.94 5.00 0.60
C LEU A 98 18.35 4.95 1.17
N TYR A 99 18.97 3.80 1.11
CA TYR A 99 20.32 3.56 1.61
C TYR A 99 21.25 3.16 0.48
N LYS A 100 22.45 3.73 0.46
CA LYS A 100 23.54 3.32 -0.43
C LYS A 100 24.16 2.01 0.06
N GLN A 101 24.86 1.29 -0.84
CA GLN A 101 25.51 0.04 -0.49
C GLN A 101 26.45 0.18 0.71
N GLU A 102 27.27 1.25 0.75
CA GLU A 102 28.20 1.50 1.87
C GLU A 102 27.50 1.65 3.23
N GLU A 103 26.28 2.21 3.24
CA GLU A 103 25.48 2.35 4.46
C GLU A 103 24.90 1.00 4.87
N ILE A 104 24.45 0.20 3.87
CA ILE A 104 23.92 -1.14 4.09
C ILE A 104 25.01 -2.05 4.67
N ASP A 105 26.23 -1.98 4.15
CA ASP A 105 27.36 -2.80 4.61
C ASP A 105 27.70 -2.54 6.08
N ARG A 106 27.52 -1.31 6.55
CA ARG A 106 27.73 -0.90 7.94
C ARG A 106 26.57 -1.23 8.87
N MET A 107 25.44 -1.67 8.34
CA MET A 107 24.28 -2.01 9.16
C MET A 107 24.43 -3.35 9.84
N ASN A 108 23.83 -3.47 11.02
CA ASN A 108 23.70 -4.76 11.68
C ASN A 108 22.66 -5.66 10.98
N GLU A 109 22.78 -6.97 11.15
CA GLU A 109 21.92 -7.97 10.49
C GLU A 109 20.42 -7.77 10.79
N LYS A 110 20.07 -7.25 11.95
CA LYS A 110 18.67 -6.97 12.32
C LYS A 110 18.06 -5.84 11.47
N LYS A 111 18.88 -4.84 11.12
CA LYS A 111 18.46 -3.75 10.21
C LYS A 111 18.45 -4.25 8.76
N LYS A 112 19.45 -4.98 8.32
CA LYS A 112 19.52 -5.54 6.96
C LYS A 112 18.31 -6.39 6.61
N LYS A 113 17.83 -7.22 7.53
CA LYS A 113 16.63 -8.06 7.33
C LYS A 113 15.33 -7.28 7.10
N LYS A 114 15.31 -5.98 7.37
CA LYS A 114 14.16 -5.10 7.16
C LYS A 114 14.26 -4.27 5.88
N LEU A 115 15.35 -4.41 5.16
CA LEU A 115 15.55 -3.72 3.90
C LEU A 115 14.94 -4.54 2.76
N TRP A 116 14.25 -3.85 1.89
CA TRP A 116 14.01 -4.36 0.55
C TRP A 116 15.23 -3.96 -0.31
N LEU A 117 16.03 -4.95 -0.71
CA LEU A 117 17.26 -4.74 -1.47
C LEU A 117 16.98 -4.84 -2.96
N PHE A 118 17.44 -3.89 -3.73
CA PHE A 118 17.38 -3.91 -5.18
C PHE A 118 18.72 -3.49 -5.78
N GLY A 119 19.10 -4.17 -6.88
CA GLY A 119 20.23 -3.77 -7.70
C GLY A 119 19.79 -2.65 -8.61
N SER A 120 20.44 -1.49 -8.51
CA SER A 120 20.30 -0.43 -9.50
C SER A 120 21.49 -0.53 -10.46
N SER A 121 21.21 -0.74 -11.73
CA SER A 121 22.15 -0.52 -12.82
C SER A 121 22.25 0.97 -13.19
N SER A 122 21.48 1.84 -12.50
CA SER A 122 21.57 3.28 -12.72
C SER A 122 23.00 3.78 -12.53
N SER A 123 23.33 4.85 -13.24
CA SER A 123 24.64 5.53 -13.28
C SER A 123 25.28 5.85 -11.92
N LEU A 124 24.63 5.56 -10.83
CA LEU A 124 25.14 5.67 -9.46
C LEU A 124 25.87 4.40 -8.97
N GLY A 125 25.86 3.30 -9.75
CA GLY A 125 26.67 2.10 -9.50
C GLY A 125 26.46 1.45 -8.13
N ALA A 126 25.34 1.69 -7.49
CA ALA A 126 25.09 1.28 -6.13
C ALA A 126 23.87 0.36 -6.05
N TYR A 127 24.05 -0.77 -5.40
CA TYR A 127 22.94 -1.46 -4.80
C TYR A 127 22.30 -0.52 -3.78
N CYS A 128 20.99 -0.39 -3.84
CA CYS A 128 20.24 0.46 -2.92
C CYS A 128 19.32 -0.42 -2.08
N GLY A 129 19.03 0.03 -0.88
CA GLY A 129 18.04 -0.58 -0.01
C GLY A 129 16.95 0.42 0.32
N LEU A 130 15.70 0.00 0.16
CA LEU A 130 14.54 0.72 0.64
C LEU A 130 14.14 0.14 2.00
N ALA A 131 13.94 0.99 2.99
CA ALA A 131 13.39 0.57 4.26
C ALA A 131 12.28 1.51 4.69
N TYR A 132 11.21 0.95 5.24
CA TYR A 132 10.27 1.73 6.01
C TYR A 132 10.99 2.40 7.18
N ALA A 133 10.93 3.72 7.25
CA ALA A 133 11.56 4.49 8.30
C ALA A 133 10.60 4.78 9.44
N TYR A 134 9.51 5.47 9.16
CA TYR A 134 8.48 5.86 10.11
C TYR A 134 7.20 6.27 9.40
N SER A 135 6.12 6.46 10.15
CA SER A 135 4.90 7.06 9.65
C SER A 135 4.93 8.56 9.90
N TYR A 136 4.44 9.33 8.94
CA TYR A 136 4.27 10.76 9.08
C TYR A 136 2.80 11.13 8.91
N ASN A 137 2.40 12.22 9.52
CA ASN A 137 1.07 12.78 9.37
C ASN A 137 1.16 14.20 8.82
N GLY A 138 0.17 14.58 8.03
CA GLY A 138 -0.05 15.95 7.59
C GLY A 138 -1.47 16.38 7.93
N TRP A 139 -1.64 17.65 8.22
CA TRP A 139 -2.94 18.27 8.22
C TRP A 139 -3.36 18.40 6.76
N ALA A 140 -4.55 18.62 6.42
CA ALA A 140 -5.13 18.81 5.07
C ALA A 140 -4.21 19.36 3.93
N TYR A 141 -2.93 18.98 3.94
CA TYR A 141 -1.93 19.31 2.92
C TYR A 141 -1.65 18.12 2.03
N SER A 142 -1.51 18.37 0.74
CA SER A 142 -0.99 17.40 -0.21
C SER A 142 0.40 17.81 -0.65
N TYR A 143 1.35 16.90 -0.54
CA TYR A 143 2.70 17.08 -1.05
C TYR A 143 2.82 16.47 -2.44
N ALA A 144 3.61 17.08 -3.32
CA ALA A 144 3.74 16.63 -4.71
C ALA A 144 4.21 15.17 -4.85
N HIS A 145 4.96 14.66 -3.88
CA HIS A 145 5.46 13.29 -3.85
C HIS A 145 4.62 12.32 -2.99
N PHE A 146 3.67 12.84 -2.18
CA PHE A 146 2.70 12.06 -1.43
C PHE A 146 1.34 12.70 -1.58
N SER A 147 0.43 12.01 -2.20
CA SER A 147 -0.94 12.48 -2.28
C SER A 147 -1.75 11.94 -1.11
N ASP A 148 -2.75 12.71 -0.67
CA ASP A 148 -3.75 12.26 0.30
C ASP A 148 -4.43 10.94 -0.10
N ARG A 149 -4.35 10.61 -1.39
CA ARG A 149 -4.93 9.40 -1.97
C ARG A 149 -4.26 8.11 -1.52
N LEU A 150 -3.03 8.17 -0.99
CA LEU A 150 -2.30 7.03 -0.43
C LEU A 150 -2.18 7.12 1.10
N SER A 151 -2.92 8.01 1.73
CA SER A 151 -2.97 8.13 3.18
C SER A 151 -3.96 7.14 3.79
N VAL A 152 -3.73 6.83 5.06
CA VAL A 152 -4.60 5.98 5.87
C VAL A 152 -4.97 6.68 7.17
N LYS A 153 -6.05 6.21 7.78
CA LYS A 153 -6.70 6.84 8.94
C LYS A 153 -5.90 6.79 10.25
N SER A 154 -4.80 6.04 10.33
CA SER A 154 -4.02 5.93 11.58
C SER A 154 -2.54 5.63 11.34
N GLU A 155 -1.70 6.01 12.31
CA GLU A 155 -0.27 5.71 12.33
C GLU A 155 0.02 4.21 12.24
N ALA A 156 -0.74 3.40 12.97
CA ALA A 156 -0.57 1.94 12.97
C ALA A 156 -0.81 1.35 11.58
N LEU A 157 -1.83 1.85 10.86
CA LEU A 157 -2.10 1.44 9.48
C LEU A 157 -1.04 1.93 8.51
N ALA A 158 -0.52 3.16 8.65
CA ALA A 158 0.56 3.64 7.81
C ALA A 158 1.84 2.80 7.98
N LYS A 159 2.16 2.44 9.23
CA LYS A 159 3.27 1.53 9.52
C LYS A 159 3.06 0.16 8.88
N TYR A 160 1.87 -0.40 9.03
CA TYR A 160 1.51 -1.67 8.41
C TYR A 160 1.59 -1.60 6.89
N PHE A 161 0.99 -0.59 6.28
CA PHE A 161 0.96 -0.35 4.85
C PHE A 161 2.36 -0.25 4.25
N GLY A 162 3.25 0.51 4.91
CA GLY A 162 4.64 0.67 4.45
C GLY A 162 5.50 -0.58 4.62
N GLN A 163 5.23 -1.42 5.62
CA GLN A 163 6.03 -2.61 5.90
C GLN A 163 5.53 -3.85 5.15
N GLN A 164 4.21 -4.05 5.13
CA GLN A 164 3.61 -5.22 4.52
C GLN A 164 3.71 -5.21 2.98
N PHE A 165 3.63 -4.03 2.38
CA PHE A 165 3.57 -3.86 0.93
C PHE A 165 4.80 -3.11 0.38
N ILE A 166 5.96 -3.31 1.00
CA ILE A 166 7.19 -2.59 0.68
C ILE A 166 7.67 -2.83 -0.75
N ASP A 167 7.41 -4.00 -1.31
CA ASP A 167 7.69 -4.36 -2.70
C ASP A 167 6.91 -3.49 -3.68
N ILE A 168 5.60 -3.29 -3.43
CA ILE A 168 4.76 -2.43 -4.27
C ILE A 168 5.16 -0.96 -4.11
N TRP A 169 5.51 -0.54 -2.89
CA TRP A 169 6.07 0.79 -2.66
C TRP A 169 7.38 1.00 -3.40
N ALA A 170 8.24 -0.02 -3.46
CA ALA A 170 9.50 0.05 -4.21
C ALA A 170 9.24 0.21 -5.71
N ASP A 171 8.28 -0.53 -6.27
CA ASP A 171 7.88 -0.41 -7.68
C ASP A 171 7.34 0.98 -8.01
N TYR A 172 6.67 1.62 -7.06
CA TYR A 172 6.14 2.98 -7.22
C TYR A 172 7.19 4.07 -7.07
N LEU A 173 8.12 3.92 -6.11
CA LEU A 173 9.06 4.97 -5.72
C LEU A 173 10.37 4.97 -6.52
N ILE A 174 10.71 3.84 -7.15
CA ILE A 174 12.04 3.63 -7.70
C ILE A 174 11.95 3.32 -9.18
N ASP A 175 12.57 4.18 -9.98
CA ASP A 175 12.78 3.91 -11.40
C ASP A 175 13.84 2.79 -11.55
N LYS A 176 13.39 1.65 -12.08
CA LYS A 176 14.23 0.47 -12.28
C LYS A 176 14.84 0.42 -13.69
N ARG A 177 14.53 1.41 -14.54
CA ARG A 177 15.06 1.47 -15.91
C ARG A 177 16.56 1.72 -15.88
N GLU A 178 17.27 0.98 -16.70
CA GLU A 178 18.70 1.21 -16.94
C GLU A 178 18.85 2.55 -17.69
N CYS A 179 19.66 3.45 -17.15
CA CYS A 179 20.13 4.61 -17.91
C CYS A 179 21.26 4.11 -18.81
N GLU A 180 21.00 4.04 -20.12
CA GLU A 180 22.05 3.82 -21.14
C GLU A 180 23.08 4.96 -21.15
#